data_37f2a796b5b7358b345c875ba9ea7f04
#
_entry.id   37f2a796b5b7358b345c875ba9ea7f04
#
_cell.length_a   1.000
_cell.length_b   1.000
_cell.length_c   1.000
_cell.angle_alpha   90.00
_cell.angle_beta   90.00
_cell.angle_gamma   90.00
#
_symmetry.space_group_name_H-M   'P 1'
#
loop_
_entity.id
_entity.type
_entity.pdbx_description
1 polymer ?
#
loop_
_entity_poly.entity_id
_entity_poly.type
_entity_poly.pdbx_seq_one_letter_code
_entity_poly.pdbx_strand_id
1 'polypeptide(L)'
;MSILYVNPGFSNLFADAYMPCYETDDEKFTKCKHCVLPLDYQHWYRVYASDKITSWNVRFDVYANLMNKTYTDFEGFLRISNVKYEITLALDSLDNLVISSGGESIFRTPFEMQKLNSYEFRFFSPKVGKESIQLFKDGEKIFDRSDFTKQYFKNTQPTELKIKNVVYLPNKDNYRHGIFLSNFIVGDSRLGNVTSDIIDTVVTTDWDDNDGVYTTDEDGKTITQKVKNADDVKLADDECIYCVSSAMVQAKSDEINEKATHFVDDSFVNENIFNTDDKRGLMSDVIELNPIEAIFWDKADFVMKKFKFRTGGN
;
A
#
# COMPACT_ATOMS: atom_id res chain seq x y z
N MET A 1 14.28 8.70 -5.99
CA MET A 1 12.89 8.25 -5.75
C MET A 1 12.95 7.28 -4.60
N SER A 2 12.28 7.57 -3.51
CA SER A 2 12.16 6.62 -2.40
C SER A 2 10.73 6.08 -2.36
N ILE A 3 10.59 4.77 -2.24
CA ILE A 3 9.33 4.10 -2.01
C ILE A 3 9.04 4.12 -0.51
N LEU A 4 7.89 4.65 -0.13
CA LEU A 4 7.49 4.81 1.26
C LEU A 4 6.57 3.67 1.71
N TYR A 5 5.82 3.09 0.78
CA TYR A 5 4.85 2.05 1.05
C TYR A 5 4.49 1.29 -0.22
N VAL A 6 4.33 -0.02 -0.12
CA VAL A 6 3.90 -0.90 -1.22
C VAL A 6 2.81 -1.83 -0.72
N ASN A 7 1.74 -1.97 -1.51
CA ASN A 7 0.69 -2.95 -1.27
C ASN A 7 0.14 -3.45 -2.61
N PRO A 8 0.58 -4.60 -3.09
CA PRO A 8 0.16 -5.16 -4.38
C PRO A 8 -1.34 -5.45 -4.46
N GLY A 9 -1.89 -5.92 -3.36
CA GLY A 9 -3.31 -6.13 -3.14
C GLY A 9 -3.61 -6.02 -1.66
N PHE A 10 -4.77 -5.55 -1.31
CA PHE A 10 -5.16 -5.26 0.07
C PHE A 10 -5.42 -6.54 0.88
N SER A 11 -4.34 -7.25 1.21
CA SER A 11 -4.41 -8.46 2.02
C SER A 11 -4.81 -8.16 3.48
N ASN A 12 -5.20 -9.20 4.20
CA ASN A 12 -5.49 -9.13 5.63
C ASN A 12 -4.34 -8.59 6.47
N LEU A 13 -3.11 -8.75 5.97
CA LEU A 13 -1.89 -8.29 6.63
C LEU A 13 -1.82 -6.78 6.80
N PHE A 14 -2.61 -6.03 6.03
CA PHE A 14 -2.62 -4.57 6.03
C PHE A 14 -3.84 -3.96 6.72
N ALA A 15 -4.74 -4.77 7.23
CA ALA A 15 -5.96 -4.30 7.86
C ALA A 15 -5.85 -4.31 9.38
N ASP A 16 -6.46 -3.31 10.02
CA ASP A 16 -6.62 -3.29 11.49
C ASP A 16 -7.51 -4.45 12.01
N ALA A 17 -8.18 -5.17 11.10
CA ALA A 17 -9.03 -6.32 11.40
C ALA A 17 -8.87 -7.42 10.34
N TYR A 18 -9.11 -8.67 10.73
CA TYR A 18 -9.16 -9.77 9.78
C TYR A 18 -10.27 -9.52 8.75
N MET A 19 -9.89 -9.50 7.48
CA MET A 19 -10.81 -9.39 6.37
C MET A 19 -10.67 -10.61 5.46
N PRO A 20 -11.77 -11.26 5.08
CA PRO A 20 -11.71 -12.29 4.08
C PRO A 20 -11.21 -11.70 2.75
N CYS A 21 -10.31 -12.42 2.10
CA CYS A 21 -9.73 -12.02 0.84
C CYS A 21 -9.59 -13.22 -0.09
N TYR A 22 -9.28 -12.97 -1.36
CA TYR A 22 -8.93 -14.01 -2.31
C TYR A 22 -7.71 -13.56 -3.12
N GLU A 23 -6.92 -14.54 -3.53
CA GLU A 23 -5.82 -14.31 -4.45
C GLU A 23 -6.33 -14.25 -5.89
N THR A 24 -5.76 -13.40 -6.70
CA THR A 24 -6.08 -13.29 -8.11
C THR A 24 -4.87 -12.83 -8.92
N ASP A 25 -4.72 -13.40 -10.10
CA ASP A 25 -3.84 -12.96 -11.17
C ASP A 25 -4.64 -12.51 -12.41
N ASP A 26 -5.97 -12.36 -12.25
CA ASP A 26 -6.87 -11.93 -13.32
C ASP A 26 -6.55 -10.48 -13.73
N GLU A 27 -6.01 -10.30 -14.94
CA GLU A 27 -5.63 -9.01 -15.52
C GLU A 27 -6.80 -7.99 -15.57
N LYS A 28 -8.01 -8.47 -15.39
CA LYS A 28 -9.19 -7.61 -15.25
C LYS A 28 -9.15 -6.79 -13.96
N PHE A 29 -8.58 -7.32 -12.89
CA PHE A 29 -8.55 -6.67 -11.58
C PHE A 29 -7.17 -6.11 -11.21
N THR A 30 -6.11 -6.62 -11.79
CA THR A 30 -4.75 -6.27 -11.40
C THR A 30 -3.76 -6.48 -12.53
N LYS A 31 -2.69 -5.68 -12.56
CA LYS A 31 -1.50 -5.93 -13.37
C LYS A 31 -0.42 -6.69 -12.58
N CYS A 32 -0.62 -6.88 -11.28
CA CYS A 32 0.26 -7.69 -10.46
C CYS A 32 0.10 -9.17 -10.84
N LYS A 33 1.19 -9.92 -10.85
CA LYS A 33 1.17 -11.35 -11.17
C LYS A 33 0.44 -12.15 -10.10
N HIS A 34 0.56 -11.71 -8.85
CA HIS A 34 -0.22 -12.18 -7.72
C HIS A 34 -0.73 -10.98 -6.95
N CYS A 35 -2.01 -10.97 -6.64
CA CYS A 35 -2.64 -9.90 -5.89
C CYS A 35 -3.71 -10.49 -4.99
N VAL A 36 -3.84 -9.93 -3.81
CA VAL A 36 -4.87 -10.31 -2.85
C VAL A 36 -5.90 -9.19 -2.79
N LEU A 37 -7.13 -9.49 -3.16
CA LEU A 37 -8.25 -8.56 -3.11
C LEU A 37 -9.15 -8.88 -1.93
N PRO A 38 -9.48 -7.91 -1.08
CA PRO A 38 -10.39 -8.13 0.02
C PRO A 38 -11.80 -8.40 -0.49
N LEU A 39 -12.48 -9.34 0.16
CA LEU A 39 -13.89 -9.69 -0.10
C LEU A 39 -14.86 -8.86 0.72
N ASP A 40 -14.36 -8.06 1.66
CA ASP A 40 -15.19 -7.35 2.60
C ASP A 40 -15.06 -5.82 2.48
N TYR A 41 -15.96 -5.18 3.18
CA TYR A 41 -16.36 -3.78 3.18
C TYR A 41 -15.26 -2.77 3.48
N GLN A 42 -15.44 -1.61 3.00
CA GLN A 42 -15.23 -0.20 3.40
C GLN A 42 -14.27 0.09 4.60
N HIS A 43 -13.29 -0.77 4.88
CA HIS A 43 -12.24 -0.43 5.83
C HIS A 43 -11.19 0.46 5.19
N TRP A 44 -10.83 1.55 5.88
CA TRP A 44 -9.76 2.42 5.46
C TRP A 44 -8.42 1.85 5.91
N TYR A 45 -7.54 1.62 4.95
CA TYR A 45 -6.11 1.39 5.21
C TYR A 45 -5.45 2.75 5.37
N ARG A 46 -4.54 2.87 6.34
CA ARG A 46 -3.91 4.15 6.67
C ARG A 46 -2.41 4.05 6.51
N VAL A 47 -1.84 5.01 5.78
CA VAL A 47 -0.41 5.25 5.69
C VAL A 47 -0.15 6.59 6.36
N TYR A 48 0.62 6.60 7.43
CA TYR A 48 0.96 7.81 8.16
C TYR A 48 2.21 8.46 7.58
N ALA A 49 2.16 9.79 7.45
CA ALA A 49 3.34 10.55 7.09
C ALA A 49 4.28 10.65 8.29
N SER A 50 5.56 10.48 8.04
CA SER A 50 6.55 11.16 8.89
C SER A 50 6.48 12.67 8.62
N ASP A 51 6.85 13.49 9.59
CA ASP A 51 6.86 14.98 9.48
C ASP A 51 7.70 15.53 8.32
N LYS A 52 8.44 14.67 7.63
CA LYS A 52 9.35 15.00 6.52
C LYS A 52 8.74 14.85 5.13
N ILE A 53 7.53 14.30 5.01
CA ILE A 53 6.91 14.05 3.70
C ILE A 53 6.26 15.33 3.19
N THR A 54 6.85 15.92 2.16
CA THR A 54 6.31 17.10 1.46
C THR A 54 5.64 16.76 0.14
N SER A 55 5.75 15.50 -0.30
CA SER A 55 5.20 15.01 -1.57
C SER A 55 4.61 13.62 -1.38
N TRP A 56 3.37 13.47 -1.79
CA TRP A 56 2.66 12.20 -1.87
C TRP A 56 2.48 11.86 -3.34
N ASN A 57 3.20 10.87 -3.80
CA ASN A 57 2.99 10.29 -5.12
C ASN A 57 2.40 8.91 -4.90
N VAL A 58 1.18 8.73 -5.34
CA VAL A 58 0.38 7.55 -5.07
C VAL A 58 0.01 6.92 -6.39
N ARG A 59 0.62 5.79 -6.69
CA ARG A 59 0.25 4.98 -7.84
C ARG A 59 -0.71 3.88 -7.38
N PHE A 60 -1.72 3.62 -8.19
CA PHE A 60 -2.67 2.54 -7.97
C PHE A 60 -3.32 2.12 -9.29
N ASP A 61 -3.70 0.87 -9.35
CA ASP A 61 -4.59 0.36 -10.38
C ASP A 61 -6.00 0.25 -9.79
N VAL A 62 -7.00 0.61 -10.54
CA VAL A 62 -8.39 0.60 -10.10
C VAL A 62 -9.30 -0.03 -11.15
N TYR A 63 -10.08 -1.01 -10.72
CA TYR A 63 -11.18 -1.60 -11.45
C TYR A 63 -12.49 -1.24 -10.75
N ALA A 64 -13.47 -0.74 -11.48
CA ALA A 64 -14.79 -0.48 -10.92
C ALA A 64 -15.88 -1.12 -11.75
N ASN A 65 -16.81 -1.77 -11.04
CA ASN A 65 -18.05 -2.30 -11.60
C ASN A 65 -19.20 -1.92 -10.66
N LEU A 66 -19.94 -0.89 -11.03
CA LEU A 66 -20.97 -0.29 -10.20
C LEU A 66 -22.35 -0.51 -10.87
N MET A 67 -22.72 -1.77 -11.08
CA MET A 67 -24.06 -2.12 -11.56
C MET A 67 -25.11 -1.77 -10.50
N ASN A 68 -26.22 -1.14 -10.92
CA ASN A 68 -27.33 -0.68 -10.06
C ASN A 68 -26.93 0.47 -9.10
N LYS A 69 -26.68 1.62 -9.68
CA LYS A 69 -26.35 2.87 -9.00
C LYS A 69 -27.42 3.32 -8.00
N THR A 70 -27.35 2.79 -6.79
CA THR A 70 -28.20 3.24 -5.66
C THR A 70 -27.41 4.09 -4.66
N TYR A 71 -26.16 4.42 -4.97
CA TYR A 71 -25.32 5.20 -4.07
C TYR A 71 -25.42 6.70 -4.35
N THR A 72 -25.32 7.43 -3.29
CA THR A 72 -25.37 8.87 -3.27
C THR A 72 -24.06 9.47 -3.78
N ASP A 73 -24.18 10.39 -4.65
CA ASP A 73 -23.26 11.36 -5.25
C ASP A 73 -21.75 11.06 -5.39
N PHE A 74 -21.05 10.50 -4.37
CA PHE A 74 -19.62 10.26 -4.43
C PHE A 74 -19.20 9.06 -3.58
N GLU A 75 -18.47 8.13 -4.18
CA GLU A 75 -17.83 7.04 -3.45
C GLU A 75 -16.31 7.22 -3.42
N GLY A 76 -15.82 7.75 -2.31
CA GLY A 76 -14.39 8.01 -2.12
C GLY A 76 -13.62 6.73 -1.81
N PHE A 77 -12.52 6.49 -2.53
CA PHE A 77 -11.65 5.33 -2.34
C PHE A 77 -10.21 5.70 -1.96
N LEU A 78 -9.78 6.93 -2.22
CA LEU A 78 -8.47 7.43 -1.81
C LEU A 78 -8.64 8.82 -1.19
N ARG A 79 -7.96 9.05 -0.07
CA ARG A 79 -8.05 10.31 0.67
C ARG A 79 -6.69 10.69 1.25
N ILE A 80 -6.23 11.90 0.96
CA ILE A 80 -5.12 12.54 1.69
C ILE A 80 -5.73 13.50 2.68
N SER A 81 -5.38 13.39 3.95
CA SER A 81 -6.05 14.14 5.01
C SER A 81 -5.12 14.53 6.16
N ASN A 82 -5.59 15.50 6.92
CA ASN A 82 -5.21 15.76 8.30
C ASN A 82 -6.50 15.86 9.15
N VAL A 83 -6.38 16.28 10.40
CA VAL A 83 -7.53 16.38 11.32
C VAL A 83 -8.67 17.25 10.79
N LYS A 84 -8.39 18.26 9.92
CA LYS A 84 -9.38 19.27 9.51
C LYS A 84 -9.69 19.29 8.02
N TYR A 85 -8.75 18.87 7.19
CA TYR A 85 -8.81 19.05 5.74
C TYR A 85 -8.51 17.75 5.02
N GLU A 86 -9.12 17.61 3.85
CA GLU A 86 -8.94 16.43 3.02
C GLU A 86 -9.02 16.73 1.53
N ILE A 87 -8.32 15.94 0.74
CA ILE A 87 -8.50 15.79 -0.69
C ILE A 87 -8.90 14.34 -0.93
N THR A 88 -9.98 14.15 -1.65
CA THR A 88 -10.56 12.83 -1.92
C THR A 88 -10.59 12.54 -3.41
N LEU A 89 -10.19 11.33 -3.81
CA LEU A 89 -10.51 10.74 -5.10
C LEU A 89 -11.72 9.84 -4.93
N ALA A 90 -12.69 10.02 -5.81
CA ALA A 90 -13.98 9.34 -5.76
C ALA A 90 -14.49 8.98 -7.16
N LEU A 91 -15.42 8.06 -7.25
CA LEU A 91 -16.28 7.90 -8.42
C LEU A 91 -17.65 8.51 -8.13
N ASP A 92 -18.17 9.29 -9.08
CA ASP A 92 -19.52 9.85 -8.98
C ASP A 92 -20.56 8.98 -9.68
N SER A 93 -21.84 9.32 -9.49
CA SER A 93 -22.98 8.59 -10.07
C SER A 93 -23.06 8.67 -11.61
N LEU A 94 -22.23 9.51 -12.23
CA LEU A 94 -22.16 9.69 -13.69
C LEU A 94 -20.92 9.02 -14.30
N ASP A 95 -20.29 8.09 -13.56
CA ASP A 95 -19.07 7.39 -13.98
C ASP A 95 -17.89 8.32 -14.24
N ASN A 96 -17.71 9.34 -13.42
CA ASN A 96 -16.51 10.17 -13.48
C ASN A 96 -15.60 9.90 -12.28
N LEU A 97 -14.29 9.92 -12.54
CA LEU A 97 -13.29 10.10 -11.51
C LEU A 97 -13.27 11.57 -11.10
N VAL A 98 -13.42 11.81 -9.81
CA VAL A 98 -13.52 13.16 -9.24
C VAL A 98 -12.43 13.36 -8.20
N ILE A 99 -11.74 14.49 -8.30
CA ILE A 99 -10.92 15.01 -7.20
C ILE A 99 -11.73 16.11 -6.50
N SER A 100 -11.88 16.00 -5.20
CA SER A 100 -12.64 16.96 -4.40
C SER A 100 -11.92 17.36 -3.12
N SER A 101 -12.28 18.51 -2.56
CA SER A 101 -11.84 18.96 -1.25
C SER A 101 -12.95 19.76 -0.56
N GLY A 102 -13.30 19.36 0.67
CA GLY A 102 -14.36 20.01 1.43
C GLY A 102 -15.72 20.06 0.72
N GLY A 103 -16.04 19.03 -0.08
CA GLY A 103 -17.27 18.95 -0.86
C GLY A 103 -17.25 19.69 -2.22
N GLU A 104 -16.20 20.46 -2.51
CA GLU A 104 -16.02 21.10 -3.82
C GLU A 104 -15.28 20.21 -4.78
N SER A 105 -15.81 20.05 -6.01
CA SER A 105 -15.10 19.35 -7.10
C SER A 105 -13.95 20.23 -7.62
N ILE A 106 -12.74 19.68 -7.58
CA ILE A 106 -11.53 20.31 -8.11
C ILE A 106 -11.33 19.96 -9.57
N PHE A 107 -11.57 18.68 -9.89
CA PHE A 107 -11.40 18.10 -11.22
C PHE A 107 -12.36 16.94 -11.42
N ARG A 108 -12.81 16.73 -12.65
CA ARG A 108 -13.69 15.64 -13.05
C ARG A 108 -13.32 15.15 -14.43
N THR A 109 -13.25 13.82 -14.62
CA THR A 109 -12.97 13.19 -15.90
C THR A 109 -13.74 11.89 -16.04
N PRO A 110 -14.19 11.49 -17.24
CA PRO A 110 -14.82 10.21 -17.44
C PRO A 110 -13.93 9.05 -16.96
N PHE A 111 -14.54 8.07 -16.31
CA PHE A 111 -13.89 6.87 -15.83
C PHE A 111 -14.35 5.66 -16.66
N GLU A 112 -13.41 4.82 -17.10
CA GLU A 112 -13.74 3.62 -17.86
C GLU A 112 -14.12 2.48 -16.92
N MET A 113 -15.45 2.29 -16.76
CA MET A 113 -16.00 1.19 -15.98
C MET A 113 -15.66 -0.17 -16.57
N GLN A 114 -15.60 -1.20 -15.73
CA GLN A 114 -15.30 -2.58 -16.10
C GLN A 114 -13.99 -2.78 -16.84
N LYS A 115 -13.06 -1.84 -16.65
CA LYS A 115 -11.71 -1.87 -17.19
C LYS A 115 -10.73 -1.52 -16.09
N LEU A 116 -9.57 -2.16 -16.10
CA LEU A 116 -8.48 -1.78 -15.22
C LEU A 116 -7.86 -0.47 -15.71
N ASN A 117 -7.83 0.52 -14.84
CA ASN A 117 -7.25 1.84 -15.10
C ASN A 117 -6.09 2.06 -14.15
N SER A 118 -4.97 2.56 -14.67
CA SER A 118 -3.80 2.87 -13.86
C SER A 118 -3.68 4.38 -13.67
N TYR A 119 -3.59 4.81 -12.43
CA TYR A 119 -3.46 6.21 -12.07
C TYR A 119 -2.24 6.44 -11.18
N GLU A 120 -1.68 7.65 -11.31
CA GLU A 120 -0.74 8.21 -10.35
C GLU A 120 -1.30 9.57 -9.91
N PHE A 121 -1.66 9.66 -8.64
CA PHE A 121 -2.08 10.90 -7.99
C PHE A 121 -0.90 11.52 -7.27
N ARG A 122 -0.65 12.78 -7.52
CA ARG A 122 0.43 13.52 -6.90
C ARG A 122 -0.09 14.73 -6.15
N PHE A 123 0.22 14.79 -4.86
CA PHE A 123 0.08 15.98 -4.04
C PHE A 123 1.46 16.44 -3.59
N PHE A 124 1.78 17.70 -3.83
CA PHE A 124 3.08 18.28 -3.51
C PHE A 124 2.89 19.60 -2.78
N SER A 125 3.55 19.74 -1.62
CA SER A 125 3.50 20.95 -0.79
C SER A 125 4.90 21.26 -0.25
N PRO A 126 5.77 21.95 -1.03
CA PRO A 126 7.14 22.25 -0.62
C PRO A 126 7.20 23.23 0.54
N LYS A 127 6.14 24.03 0.72
CA LYS A 127 5.93 24.96 1.82
C LYS A 127 4.46 24.99 2.17
N VAL A 128 4.19 25.22 3.45
CA VAL A 128 2.84 25.48 3.91
C VAL A 128 2.20 26.59 3.03
N GLY A 129 1.04 26.30 2.47
CA GLY A 129 0.32 27.21 1.58
C GLY A 129 0.79 27.26 0.13
N LYS A 130 1.69 26.33 -0.27
CA LYS A 130 2.14 26.15 -1.66
C LYS A 130 1.85 24.72 -2.08
N GLU A 131 0.65 24.48 -2.56
CA GLU A 131 0.14 23.15 -2.86
C GLU A 131 -0.10 22.98 -4.35
N SER A 132 0.28 21.84 -4.89
CA SER A 132 -0.07 21.44 -6.25
C SER A 132 -0.67 20.04 -6.26
N ILE A 133 -1.55 19.81 -7.24
CA ILE A 133 -2.21 18.54 -7.46
C ILE A 133 -2.03 18.17 -8.93
N GLN A 134 -1.58 16.93 -9.16
CA GLN A 134 -1.48 16.37 -10.50
C GLN A 134 -2.13 14.99 -10.53
N LEU A 135 -2.73 14.63 -11.65
CA LEU A 135 -3.23 13.29 -11.91
C LEU A 135 -2.69 12.82 -13.26
N PHE A 136 -2.19 11.61 -13.26
CA PHE A 136 -1.75 10.90 -14.46
C PHE A 136 -2.63 9.67 -14.65
N LYS A 137 -2.96 9.35 -15.89
CA LYS A 137 -3.59 8.11 -16.32
C LYS A 137 -2.68 7.41 -17.32
N ASP A 138 -2.33 6.16 -17.07
CA ASP A 138 -1.44 5.37 -17.93
C ASP A 138 -0.13 6.11 -18.30
N GLY A 139 0.40 6.90 -17.36
CA GLY A 139 1.62 7.69 -17.50
C GLY A 139 1.42 9.08 -18.11
N GLU A 140 0.28 9.37 -18.72
CA GLU A 140 -0.05 10.70 -19.27
C GLU A 140 -0.66 11.61 -18.22
N LYS A 141 -0.20 12.86 -18.17
CA LYS A 141 -0.76 13.86 -17.28
C LYS A 141 -2.10 14.38 -17.79
N ILE A 142 -3.19 14.05 -17.10
CA ILE A 142 -4.55 14.47 -17.46
C ILE A 142 -5.06 15.65 -16.62
N PHE A 143 -4.40 15.96 -15.50
CA PHE A 143 -4.73 17.11 -14.68
C PHE A 143 -3.47 17.71 -14.06
N ASP A 144 -3.44 19.05 -14.00
CA ASP A 144 -2.34 19.80 -13.38
C ASP A 144 -2.87 21.11 -12.79
N ARG A 145 -2.74 21.22 -11.48
CA ARG A 145 -2.94 22.46 -10.77
C ARG A 145 -1.67 22.78 -9.98
N SER A 146 -0.69 23.33 -10.67
CA SER A 146 0.63 23.69 -10.11
C SER A 146 0.79 25.21 -9.91
N ASP A 147 -0.28 25.98 -10.04
CA ASP A 147 -0.26 27.44 -9.90
C ASP A 147 -0.17 27.93 -8.46
N PHE A 148 -0.29 27.02 -7.50
CA PHE A 148 -0.25 27.28 -6.04
C PHE A 148 -1.21 28.36 -5.57
N THR A 149 -2.29 28.61 -6.31
CA THR A 149 -3.25 29.67 -6.02
C THR A 149 -4.26 29.29 -4.95
N LYS A 150 -4.47 28.00 -4.73
CA LYS A 150 -5.40 27.48 -3.71
C LYS A 150 -4.67 26.68 -2.65
N GLN A 151 -5.08 26.87 -1.42
CA GLN A 151 -4.58 26.17 -0.25
C GLN A 151 -5.65 25.20 0.26
N TYR A 152 -5.46 23.91 0.01
CA TYR A 152 -6.41 22.88 0.47
C TYR A 152 -6.25 22.58 1.95
N PHE A 153 -5.02 22.65 2.46
CA PHE A 153 -4.69 22.37 3.86
C PHE A 153 -4.45 23.63 4.71
N LYS A 154 -4.71 24.82 4.19
CA LYS A 154 -4.72 26.13 4.92
C LYS A 154 -3.61 26.27 5.95
N ASN A 155 -2.36 26.29 5.52
CA ASN A 155 -1.16 26.43 6.37
C ASN A 155 -0.86 25.21 7.26
N THR A 156 -1.41 24.05 6.95
CA THR A 156 -1.05 22.76 7.57
C THR A 156 -0.58 21.78 6.49
N GLN A 157 -0.09 20.63 6.90
CA GLN A 157 0.30 19.53 6.00
C GLN A 157 -0.66 18.35 6.15
N PRO A 158 -0.83 17.51 5.12
CA PRO A 158 -1.48 16.22 5.30
C PRO A 158 -0.62 15.32 6.18
N THR A 159 -1.25 14.56 7.05
CA THR A 159 -0.59 13.65 8.00
C THR A 159 -0.84 12.18 7.70
N GLU A 160 -1.84 11.89 6.87
CA GLU A 160 -2.21 10.52 6.54
C GLU A 160 -2.76 10.40 5.12
N LEU A 161 -2.53 9.26 4.54
CA LEU A 161 -3.16 8.78 3.33
C LEU A 161 -4.06 7.60 3.69
N LYS A 162 -5.29 7.64 3.26
CA LYS A 162 -6.28 6.58 3.44
C LYS A 162 -6.71 6.02 2.10
N ILE A 163 -6.85 4.72 2.04
CA ILE A 163 -7.37 4.01 0.88
C ILE A 163 -8.37 2.96 1.32
N LYS A 164 -9.32 2.65 0.47
CA LYS A 164 -10.26 1.54 0.69
C LYS A 164 -10.73 0.92 -0.62
N ASN A 165 -10.97 -0.37 -0.60
CA ASN A 165 -11.86 -0.97 -1.57
C ASN A 165 -13.31 -0.69 -1.16
N VAL A 166 -14.18 -0.63 -2.15
CA VAL A 166 -15.61 -0.43 -1.95
C VAL A 166 -16.33 -1.61 -2.56
N VAL A 167 -16.94 -2.42 -1.74
CA VAL A 167 -17.70 -3.59 -2.19
C VAL A 167 -19.17 -3.38 -1.87
N TYR A 168 -20.00 -3.46 -2.90
CA TYR A 168 -21.45 -3.40 -2.76
C TYR A 168 -22.02 -4.82 -2.88
N LEU A 169 -22.68 -5.29 -1.86
CA LEU A 169 -23.27 -6.62 -1.76
C LEU A 169 -22.23 -7.76 -1.58
N PRO A 170 -21.96 -8.16 -0.34
CA PRO A 170 -21.13 -9.31 -0.05
C PRO A 170 -21.93 -10.61 -0.25
N ASN A 171 -22.16 -10.97 -1.47
CA ASN A 171 -22.59 -12.32 -1.80
C ASN A 171 -21.35 -13.01 -2.38
N LYS A 172 -21.01 -14.21 -1.88
CA LYS A 172 -19.84 -14.98 -2.33
C LYS A 172 -19.74 -15.13 -3.84
N ASP A 173 -20.86 -15.02 -4.53
CA ASP A 173 -20.93 -15.13 -5.99
C ASP A 173 -20.92 -13.77 -6.72
N ASN A 174 -20.98 -12.63 -6.01
CA ASN A 174 -21.15 -11.27 -6.59
C ASN A 174 -20.17 -10.23 -6.09
N TYR A 175 -19.00 -10.62 -5.57
CA TYR A 175 -17.90 -9.68 -5.19
C TYR A 175 -17.35 -8.84 -6.35
N ARG A 176 -17.97 -8.96 -7.53
CA ARG A 176 -17.60 -8.20 -8.74
C ARG A 176 -18.21 -6.81 -8.80
N HIS A 177 -19.02 -6.42 -7.82
CA HIS A 177 -19.64 -5.10 -7.76
C HIS A 177 -18.93 -4.24 -6.72
N GLY A 178 -18.20 -3.25 -7.19
CA GLY A 178 -17.46 -2.37 -6.30
C GLY A 178 -16.36 -1.59 -6.99
N ILE A 179 -15.51 -0.99 -6.18
CA ILE A 179 -14.24 -0.36 -6.56
C ILE A 179 -13.13 -1.18 -5.94
N PHE A 180 -12.27 -1.74 -6.77
CA PHE A 180 -11.18 -2.61 -6.37
C PHE A 180 -9.85 -1.93 -6.72
N LEU A 181 -9.00 -1.78 -5.73
CA LEU A 181 -7.67 -1.19 -5.86
C LEU A 181 -6.62 -2.29 -5.79
N SER A 182 -5.59 -2.15 -6.60
CA SER A 182 -4.41 -3.01 -6.58
C SER A 182 -3.17 -2.21 -6.94
N ASN A 183 -1.99 -2.83 -6.85
CA ASN A 183 -0.72 -2.22 -7.21
C ASN A 183 -0.53 -0.84 -6.55
N PHE A 184 -0.80 -0.75 -5.25
CA PHE A 184 -0.78 0.49 -4.52
C PHE A 184 0.63 0.79 -4.02
N ILE A 185 1.20 1.88 -4.50
CA ILE A 185 2.57 2.28 -4.19
C ILE A 185 2.58 3.76 -3.81
N VAL A 186 3.26 4.08 -2.73
CA VAL A 186 3.48 5.47 -2.28
C VAL A 186 4.96 5.78 -2.35
N GLY A 187 5.31 6.90 -2.96
CA GLY A 187 6.69 7.37 -3.04
C GLY A 187 6.83 8.88 -2.82
N ASP A 188 8.06 9.33 -2.69
CA ASP A 188 8.42 10.76 -2.51
C ASP A 188 8.52 11.53 -3.82
N SER A 189 8.52 10.83 -4.95
CA SER A 189 8.62 11.40 -6.29
C SER A 189 7.80 10.58 -7.28
N ARG A 190 7.78 11.00 -8.54
CA ARG A 190 6.98 10.35 -9.58
C ARG A 190 7.37 8.88 -9.76
N LEU A 191 6.37 8.00 -9.73
CA LEU A 191 6.52 6.54 -9.76
C LEU A 191 6.53 5.96 -11.19
N GLY A 192 5.81 6.58 -12.12
CA GLY A 192 5.78 6.12 -13.51
C GLY A 192 5.17 4.72 -13.68
N ASN A 193 5.91 3.80 -14.27
CA ASN A 193 5.45 2.44 -14.58
C ASN A 193 5.85 1.37 -13.55
N VAL A 194 6.17 1.79 -12.32
CA VAL A 194 6.47 0.83 -11.23
C VAL A 194 5.25 -0.04 -10.97
N THR A 195 5.46 -1.33 -10.87
CA THR A 195 4.45 -2.32 -10.46
C THR A 195 4.92 -3.06 -9.21
N SER A 196 4.01 -3.67 -8.51
CA SER A 196 4.32 -4.51 -7.35
C SER A 196 3.79 -5.91 -7.53
N ASP A 197 4.42 -6.87 -6.86
CA ASP A 197 4.02 -8.28 -6.88
C ASP A 197 4.17 -8.90 -5.49
N ILE A 198 3.46 -9.99 -5.23
CA ILE A 198 3.59 -10.78 -4.02
C ILE A 198 4.35 -12.04 -4.39
N ILE A 199 5.42 -12.32 -3.64
CA ILE A 199 6.22 -13.52 -3.83
C ILE A 199 6.00 -14.45 -2.64
N ASP A 200 5.59 -15.67 -2.92
CA ASP A 200 5.41 -16.72 -1.93
C ASP A 200 6.71 -17.02 -1.19
N THR A 201 6.60 -17.16 0.13
CA THR A 201 7.73 -17.44 1.00
C THR A 201 7.56 -18.75 1.77
N VAL A 202 8.69 -19.34 2.13
CA VAL A 202 8.76 -20.39 3.15
C VAL A 202 9.16 -19.74 4.45
N VAL A 203 8.37 -20.00 5.49
CA VAL A 203 8.64 -19.53 6.85
C VAL A 203 9.33 -20.64 7.64
N THR A 204 10.39 -20.30 8.36
CA THR A 204 10.99 -21.12 9.41
C THR A 204 11.10 -20.30 10.67
N THR A 205 10.83 -20.89 11.81
CA THR A 205 10.79 -20.16 13.08
C THR A 205 11.29 -21.04 14.23
N ASP A 206 11.80 -20.40 15.26
CA ASP A 206 12.05 -20.99 16.60
C ASP A 206 11.02 -20.48 17.63
N TRP A 207 9.94 -19.84 17.16
CA TRP A 207 8.75 -19.52 17.94
C TRP A 207 7.80 -20.73 17.97
N ASP A 208 6.95 -20.76 18.99
CA ASP A 208 5.86 -21.73 19.03
C ASP A 208 4.87 -21.44 17.90
N ASP A 209 4.57 -22.45 17.09
CA ASP A 209 3.65 -22.38 15.96
C ASP A 209 2.31 -23.04 16.36
N ASN A 210 1.25 -22.24 16.27
CA ASN A 210 -0.11 -22.69 16.56
C ASN A 210 -1.01 -22.30 15.39
N ASP A 211 -1.07 -23.14 14.38
CA ASP A 211 -1.83 -22.95 13.12
C ASP A 211 -1.52 -21.62 12.41
N GLY A 212 -0.22 -21.29 12.28
CA GLY A 212 0.26 -20.08 11.62
C GLY A 212 0.22 -18.83 12.51
N VAL A 213 -0.12 -18.99 13.79
CA VAL A 213 0.06 -17.97 14.81
C VAL A 213 1.35 -18.30 15.58
N TYR A 214 2.35 -17.49 15.38
CA TYR A 214 3.65 -17.65 16.01
C TYR A 214 3.71 -16.88 17.32
N THR A 215 4.09 -17.53 18.42
CA THR A 215 4.18 -16.91 19.75
C THR A 215 5.54 -17.21 20.39
N THR A 216 6.04 -16.27 21.17
CA THR A 216 7.22 -16.45 22.02
C THR A 216 7.17 -15.47 23.18
N ASP A 217 7.70 -15.90 24.32
CA ASP A 217 7.97 -15.09 25.51
C ASP A 217 9.48 -14.87 25.74
N GLU A 218 10.31 -15.30 24.77
CA GLU A 218 11.75 -15.24 24.86
C GLU A 218 12.34 -14.21 23.88
N ASP A 219 13.33 -13.45 24.34
CA ASP A 219 14.15 -12.59 23.50
C ASP A 219 15.07 -13.40 22.58
N GLY A 220 15.40 -12.81 21.43
CA GLY A 220 16.32 -13.38 20.46
C GLY A 220 15.75 -14.46 19.56
N LYS A 221 14.47 -14.80 19.72
CA LYS A 221 13.76 -15.75 18.84
C LYS A 221 13.48 -15.14 17.49
N THR A 222 13.51 -15.95 16.45
CA THR A 222 13.55 -15.48 15.06
C THR A 222 12.47 -16.14 14.21
N ILE A 223 11.77 -15.32 13.42
CA ILE A 223 11.00 -15.76 12.25
C ILE A 223 11.85 -15.47 11.01
N THR A 224 12.08 -16.48 10.19
CA THR A 224 12.84 -16.35 8.95
C THR A 224 11.97 -16.68 7.75
N GLN A 225 11.98 -15.80 6.77
CA GLN A 225 11.30 -15.98 5.48
C GLN A 225 12.30 -15.97 4.34
N LYS A 226 12.06 -16.81 3.34
CA LYS A 226 12.80 -16.81 2.08
C LYS A 226 11.86 -17.12 0.93
N VAL A 227 12.23 -16.72 -0.28
CA VAL A 227 11.48 -17.05 -1.49
C VAL A 227 11.29 -18.58 -1.58
N LYS A 228 10.04 -19.00 -1.78
CA LYS A 228 9.66 -20.43 -1.84
C LYS A 228 10.16 -21.08 -3.11
N ASN A 229 9.98 -20.39 -4.23
CA ASN A 229 10.38 -20.85 -5.54
C ASN A 229 10.95 -19.69 -6.36
N ALA A 230 12.19 -19.82 -6.81
CA ALA A 230 12.87 -18.79 -7.59
C ALA A 230 12.17 -18.48 -8.93
N ASP A 231 11.44 -19.45 -9.49
CA ASP A 231 10.71 -19.28 -10.75
C ASP A 231 9.47 -18.38 -10.61
N ASP A 232 9.00 -18.16 -9.38
CA ASP A 232 7.88 -17.26 -9.11
C ASP A 232 8.27 -15.78 -9.28
N VAL A 233 9.56 -15.46 -9.16
CA VAL A 233 10.09 -14.12 -9.45
C VAL A 233 10.26 -13.98 -10.96
N LYS A 234 9.24 -13.46 -11.62
CA LYS A 234 9.21 -13.28 -13.07
C LYS A 234 9.52 -11.82 -13.42
N LEU A 235 10.68 -11.60 -14.01
CA LEU A 235 11.08 -10.30 -14.57
C LEU A 235 11.20 -10.45 -16.09
N ALA A 236 10.73 -9.46 -16.83
CA ALA A 236 11.07 -9.29 -18.24
C ALA A 236 12.52 -8.80 -18.38
N ASP A 237 13.07 -8.84 -19.59
CA ASP A 237 14.49 -8.51 -19.82
C ASP A 237 14.84 -7.04 -19.49
N ASP A 238 13.84 -6.15 -19.54
CA ASP A 238 13.95 -4.72 -19.22
C ASP A 238 13.42 -4.34 -17.83
N GLU A 239 12.99 -5.32 -17.03
CA GLU A 239 12.52 -5.10 -15.67
C GLU A 239 13.65 -5.32 -14.65
N CYS A 240 13.59 -4.56 -13.56
CA CYS A 240 14.47 -4.73 -12.41
C CYS A 240 13.67 -4.64 -11.11
N ILE A 241 14.21 -5.24 -10.05
CA ILE A 241 13.66 -5.10 -8.70
C ILE A 241 14.11 -3.76 -8.12
N TYR A 242 13.18 -2.83 -7.99
CA TYR A 242 13.46 -1.50 -7.45
C TYR A 242 13.57 -1.52 -5.93
N CYS A 243 12.69 -2.23 -5.26
CA CYS A 243 12.71 -2.44 -3.83
C CYS A 243 12.05 -3.75 -3.45
N VAL A 244 12.37 -4.22 -2.27
CA VAL A 244 11.70 -5.35 -1.62
C VAL A 244 10.96 -4.81 -0.41
N SER A 245 9.65 -5.06 -0.33
CA SER A 245 8.94 -4.91 0.92
C SER A 245 9.01 -6.25 1.62
N SER A 246 9.78 -6.31 2.68
CA SER A 246 9.88 -7.54 3.43
C SER A 246 8.58 -7.86 4.13
N ALA A 247 8.43 -9.11 4.41
CA ALA A 247 7.25 -9.72 4.95
C ALA A 247 6.60 -8.91 6.06
N MET A 248 5.34 -8.78 5.92
CA MET A 248 4.50 -8.17 6.90
C MET A 248 4.13 -9.19 7.93
N VAL A 249 4.59 -8.96 9.12
CA VAL A 249 4.15 -9.72 10.30
C VAL A 249 3.17 -8.83 11.04
N GLN A 250 1.96 -9.32 11.25
CA GLN A 250 1.08 -8.74 12.25
C GLN A 250 1.57 -9.23 13.61
N ALA A 251 2.21 -8.36 14.37
CA ALA A 251 2.69 -8.71 15.68
C ALA A 251 1.90 -7.97 16.76
N LYS A 252 1.64 -8.66 17.87
CA LYS A 252 1.09 -8.10 19.10
C LYS A 252 2.06 -8.45 20.22
N SER A 253 2.39 -7.48 21.05
CA SER A 253 3.08 -7.72 22.31
C SER A 253 2.16 -7.36 23.49
N ASP A 254 2.26 -8.11 24.56
CA ASP A 254 1.59 -7.82 25.84
C ASP A 254 2.46 -6.89 26.71
N GLU A 255 3.69 -6.59 26.29
CA GLU A 255 4.62 -5.70 26.96
C GLU A 255 4.74 -4.33 26.30
N ILE A 256 4.90 -3.29 27.11
CA ILE A 256 5.06 -1.91 26.64
C ILE A 256 6.47 -1.73 26.05
N ASN A 257 6.53 -1.20 24.80
CA ASN A 257 7.79 -0.95 24.08
C ASN A 257 8.59 -2.21 23.73
N GLU A 258 7.92 -3.35 23.56
CA GLU A 258 8.57 -4.53 22.99
C GLU A 258 9.18 -4.20 21.63
N LYS A 259 10.34 -4.76 21.35
CA LYS A 259 11.10 -4.48 20.14
C LYS A 259 11.18 -5.73 19.28
N ALA A 260 11.16 -5.51 17.98
CA ALA A 260 11.56 -6.51 17.01
C ALA A 260 12.49 -5.93 15.97
N THR A 261 13.57 -6.63 15.74
CA THR A 261 14.63 -6.20 14.83
C THR A 261 14.53 -6.97 13.52
N HIS A 262 14.61 -6.25 12.43
CA HIS A 262 14.57 -6.80 11.09
C HIS A 262 15.98 -6.90 10.49
N PHE A 263 16.28 -8.03 9.85
CA PHE A 263 17.54 -8.33 9.19
C PHE A 263 17.31 -8.88 7.78
N VAL A 264 18.26 -8.63 6.89
CA VAL A 264 18.45 -9.40 5.66
C VAL A 264 19.73 -10.22 5.82
N ASP A 265 19.62 -11.54 5.81
CA ASP A 265 20.62 -12.46 6.31
C ASP A 265 21.05 -12.07 7.75
N ASP A 266 22.24 -11.51 7.91
CA ASP A 266 22.71 -11.02 9.21
C ASP A 266 22.93 -9.49 9.22
N SER A 267 22.51 -8.80 8.16
CA SER A 267 22.61 -7.35 8.06
C SER A 267 21.38 -6.69 8.64
N PHE A 268 21.59 -5.79 9.60
CA PHE A 268 20.54 -4.99 10.24
C PHE A 268 19.83 -4.11 9.20
N VAL A 269 18.51 -4.08 9.24
CA VAL A 269 17.66 -3.22 8.43
C VAL A 269 17.01 -2.15 9.28
N ASN A 270 16.23 -2.56 10.28
CA ASN A 270 15.45 -1.64 11.10
C ASN A 270 15.07 -2.29 12.44
N GLU A 271 14.73 -1.46 13.42
CA GLU A 271 14.14 -1.85 14.70
C GLU A 271 12.73 -1.26 14.82
N ASN A 272 11.75 -2.08 15.03
CA ASN A 272 10.36 -1.69 15.23
C ASN A 272 9.99 -1.82 16.71
N ILE A 273 9.26 -0.83 17.22
CA ILE A 273 8.76 -0.80 18.59
C ILE A 273 7.25 -1.04 18.56
N PHE A 274 6.80 -2.03 19.29
CA PHE A 274 5.38 -2.33 19.46
C PHE A 274 4.80 -1.55 20.65
N ASN A 275 3.69 -0.88 20.39
CA ASN A 275 2.91 -0.26 21.45
C ASN A 275 1.77 -1.19 21.85
N THR A 276 1.54 -1.33 23.15
CA THR A 276 0.56 -2.24 23.75
C THR A 276 -0.90 -1.83 23.61
N ASP A 277 -1.20 -0.71 22.94
CA ASP A 277 -2.57 -0.22 22.76
C ASP A 277 -3.39 -1.12 21.84
N ASP A 278 -3.65 -2.37 22.22
CA ASP A 278 -4.57 -3.35 21.59
C ASP A 278 -4.54 -3.44 20.05
N LYS A 279 -3.65 -2.70 19.39
CA LYS A 279 -3.55 -2.64 17.95
C LYS A 279 -2.40 -3.53 17.50
N ARG A 280 -2.73 -4.48 16.68
CA ARG A 280 -1.73 -5.28 15.98
C ARG A 280 -0.82 -4.35 15.20
N GLY A 281 0.43 -4.29 15.58
CA GLY A 281 1.46 -3.57 14.84
C GLY A 281 1.75 -4.30 13.53
N LEU A 282 1.86 -3.55 12.44
CA LEU A 282 2.33 -4.08 11.18
C LEU A 282 3.84 -3.83 11.08
N MET A 283 4.60 -4.90 10.90
CA MET A 283 6.02 -4.83 10.60
C MET A 283 6.23 -4.98 9.10
N SER A 284 6.58 -3.91 8.45
CA SER A 284 6.90 -3.90 7.03
C SER A 284 7.95 -2.83 6.77
N ASP A 285 9.07 -3.25 6.21
CA ASP A 285 10.14 -2.35 5.81
C ASP A 285 10.31 -2.38 4.28
N VAL A 286 10.41 -1.22 3.67
CA VAL A 286 10.74 -1.10 2.25
C VAL A 286 12.24 -0.96 2.12
N ILE A 287 12.88 -1.94 1.50
CA ILE A 287 14.31 -2.06 1.35
C ILE A 287 14.67 -1.78 -0.11
N GLU A 288 15.17 -0.59 -0.40
CA GLU A 288 15.50 -0.17 -1.77
C GLU A 288 16.80 -0.79 -2.26
N LEU A 289 17.77 -0.92 -1.38
CA LEU A 289 19.06 -1.51 -1.71
C LEU A 289 19.28 -2.79 -0.89
N ASN A 290 19.94 -3.76 -1.51
CA ASN A 290 20.47 -4.90 -0.76
C ASN A 290 21.38 -4.38 0.38
N PRO A 291 21.05 -4.61 1.65
CA PRO A 291 21.75 -4.00 2.78
C PRO A 291 23.18 -4.58 2.97
N ILE A 292 23.50 -5.71 2.29
CA ILE A 292 24.83 -6.34 2.37
C ILE A 292 25.79 -5.67 1.39
N GLU A 293 25.33 -5.40 0.17
CA GLU A 293 26.17 -4.93 -0.93
C GLU A 293 25.94 -3.44 -1.25
N ALA A 294 24.88 -2.84 -0.69
CA ALA A 294 24.45 -1.46 -0.95
C ALA A 294 24.19 -1.14 -2.44
N ILE A 295 23.73 -2.14 -3.20
CA ILE A 295 23.37 -2.03 -4.60
C ILE A 295 21.89 -2.36 -4.79
N PHE A 296 21.36 -2.08 -5.98
CA PHE A 296 20.00 -2.50 -6.33
C PHE A 296 19.89 -4.03 -6.33
N TRP A 297 18.71 -4.51 -6.02
CA TRP A 297 18.41 -5.93 -6.01
C TRP A 297 18.48 -6.54 -7.41
N ASP A 298 19.24 -7.59 -7.60
CA ASP A 298 19.04 -8.49 -8.72
C ASP A 298 18.19 -9.71 -8.33
N LYS A 299 17.67 -10.40 -9.33
CA LYS A 299 16.80 -11.56 -9.10
C LYS A 299 17.55 -12.70 -8.39
N ALA A 300 18.75 -13.02 -8.83
CA ALA A 300 19.51 -14.15 -8.30
C ALA A 300 19.86 -13.91 -6.83
N ASP A 301 20.25 -12.70 -6.51
CA ASP A 301 20.55 -12.31 -5.14
C ASP A 301 19.29 -12.30 -4.28
N PHE A 302 18.21 -11.66 -4.73
CA PHE A 302 16.94 -11.59 -3.99
C PHE A 302 16.40 -12.96 -3.58
N VAL A 303 16.39 -13.95 -4.50
CA VAL A 303 15.84 -15.30 -4.21
C VAL A 303 16.65 -16.09 -3.21
N MET A 304 17.90 -15.74 -2.98
CA MET A 304 18.79 -16.40 -2.03
C MET A 304 18.75 -15.81 -0.62
N LYS A 305 18.22 -14.60 -0.46
CA LYS A 305 18.21 -13.88 0.84
C LYS A 305 17.21 -14.46 1.83
N LYS A 306 17.55 -14.29 3.11
CA LYS A 306 16.68 -14.60 4.24
C LYS A 306 16.27 -13.28 4.91
N PHE A 307 14.97 -13.06 5.02
CA PHE A 307 14.39 -11.95 5.73
C PHE A 307 14.02 -12.42 7.14
N LYS A 308 14.60 -11.80 8.16
CA LYS A 308 14.48 -12.27 9.54
C LYS A 308 13.89 -11.20 10.43
N PHE A 309 12.97 -11.61 11.30
CA PHE A 309 12.46 -10.81 12.40
C PHE A 309 12.86 -11.48 13.70
N ARG A 310 13.49 -10.72 14.60
CA ARG A 310 13.98 -11.20 15.88
C ARG A 310 13.36 -10.40 17.02
N THR A 311 12.83 -11.05 18.04
CA THR A 311 12.37 -10.41 19.28
C THR A 311 13.53 -9.80 20.06
N GLY A 312 13.22 -8.76 20.83
CA GLY A 312 14.23 -8.00 21.57
C GLY A 312 14.97 -6.98 20.69
N GLY A 313 15.60 -6.01 21.36
CA GLY A 313 16.48 -5.05 20.70
C GLY A 313 17.83 -5.65 20.30
N ASN A 314 18.59 -4.88 19.55
CA ASN A 314 20.00 -5.16 19.25
C ASN A 314 20.87 -5.11 20.51
#